data_467027eb50e769604460e1d48f62deae
#
_entry.id   467027eb50e769604460e1d48f62deae
#
_cell.length_a   1.000
_cell.length_b   1.000
_cell.length_c   1.000
_cell.angle_alpha   90.00
_cell.angle_beta   90.00
_cell.angle_gamma   90.00
#
_symmetry.space_group_name_H-M   'P 1'
#
loop_
_entity.id
_entity.type
_entity.pdbx_description
1 polymer ?
#
loop_
_entity_poly.entity_id
_entity_poly.type
_entity_poly.pdbx_seq_one_letter_code
_entity_poly.pdbx_strand_id
1 'polypeptide(L)'
;MTYCIEQDSLIRRRSVYALGHTRVVTDFCLEDTLKDCLKNCPTPFNAQSARLVLLLNQYHADFWNLVLQKVLAAAPFNKKESVTQKINSFAAAYGTILF
;
A
#
# COMPACT_ATOMS: atom_id res chain seq x y z
N MET A 1 -18.28 -14.90 22.97
CA MET A 1 -17.96 -15.57 21.70
C MET A 1 -16.45 -15.60 21.51
N THR A 2 -15.93 -16.76 21.18
CA THR A 2 -14.48 -16.93 20.95
C THR A 2 -14.22 -16.89 19.45
N TYR A 3 -13.34 -15.99 19.01
CA TYR A 3 -12.90 -15.93 17.62
C TYR A 3 -11.59 -16.68 17.45
N CYS A 4 -11.37 -17.30 16.29
CA CYS A 4 -10.03 -17.74 15.93
C CYS A 4 -9.18 -16.51 15.54
N ILE A 5 -7.85 -16.68 15.49
CA ILE A 5 -6.91 -15.59 15.22
C ILE A 5 -7.22 -14.91 13.88
N GLU A 6 -7.56 -15.69 12.87
CA GLU A 6 -7.85 -15.19 11.53
C GLU A 6 -9.11 -14.32 11.52
N GLN A 7 -10.16 -14.75 12.22
CA GLN A 7 -11.39 -13.97 12.32
C GLN A 7 -11.15 -12.67 13.07
N ASP A 8 -10.38 -12.71 14.17
CA ASP A 8 -10.05 -11.53 14.94
C ASP A 8 -9.30 -10.49 14.07
N SER A 9 -8.34 -10.95 13.30
CA SER A 9 -7.57 -10.08 12.38
C SER A 9 -8.48 -9.41 11.35
N LEU A 10 -9.41 -10.13 10.76
CA LEU A 10 -10.36 -9.58 9.80
C LEU A 10 -11.29 -8.54 10.44
N ILE A 11 -11.78 -8.81 11.65
CA ILE A 11 -12.68 -7.92 12.37
C ILE A 11 -11.96 -6.62 12.78
N ARG A 12 -10.72 -6.71 13.20
CA ARG A 12 -9.95 -5.57 13.68
C ARG A 12 -9.38 -4.70 12.57
N ARG A 13 -9.23 -5.25 11.38
CA ARG A 13 -8.65 -4.51 10.26
C ARG A 13 -9.45 -3.23 9.98
N ARG A 14 -8.74 -2.14 9.77
CA ARG A 14 -9.32 -0.86 9.33
C ARG A 14 -8.42 -0.26 8.24
N SER A 15 -9.03 0.50 7.35
CA SER A 15 -8.27 1.34 6.42
C SER A 15 -7.84 2.59 7.17
N VAL A 16 -6.53 2.75 7.34
CA VAL A 16 -5.96 3.87 8.07
C VAL A 16 -5.34 4.84 7.06
N TYR A 17 -5.75 6.09 7.12
CA TYR A 17 -5.29 7.14 6.19
C TYR A 17 -4.26 8.07 6.81
N ALA A 18 -4.18 8.16 8.14
CA ALA A 18 -3.14 8.91 8.83
C ALA A 18 -1.86 8.07 8.86
N LEU A 19 -1.03 8.22 7.84
CA LEU A 19 0.16 7.40 7.62
C LEU A 19 1.41 8.13 8.12
N GLY A 20 2.36 7.36 8.63
CA GLY A 20 3.65 7.86 9.08
C GLY A 20 4.79 7.07 8.47
N HIS A 21 6.01 7.63 8.59
CA HIS A 21 7.22 7.05 8.00
C HIS A 21 8.01 6.18 8.97
N THR A 22 7.52 5.97 10.18
CA THR A 22 8.20 5.18 11.20
C THR A 22 8.14 3.69 10.87
N ARG A 23 9.31 3.05 10.86
CA ARG A 23 9.39 1.61 10.64
C ARG A 23 8.92 0.86 11.90
N VAL A 24 7.90 0.03 11.77
CA VAL A 24 7.35 -0.78 12.86
C VAL A 24 7.92 -2.19 12.84
N VAL A 25 8.14 -2.74 11.65
CA VAL A 25 8.72 -4.07 11.44
C VAL A 25 9.93 -3.96 10.53
N THR A 26 10.78 -4.99 10.51
CA THR A 26 11.94 -4.98 9.62
C THR A 26 11.51 -5.13 8.16
N ASP A 27 12.34 -4.63 7.23
CA ASP A 27 12.09 -4.77 5.80
C ASP A 27 12.05 -6.24 5.39
N PHE A 28 12.91 -7.07 6.01
CA PHE A 28 12.90 -8.51 5.81
C PHE A 28 11.56 -9.13 6.20
N CYS A 29 10.99 -8.72 7.34
CA CYS A 29 9.69 -9.21 7.80
C CYS A 29 8.58 -8.82 6.82
N LEU A 30 8.60 -7.58 6.29
CA LEU A 30 7.65 -7.13 5.27
C LEU A 30 7.74 -8.00 4.01
N GLU A 31 8.95 -8.18 3.51
CA GLU A 31 9.19 -8.96 2.29
C GLU A 31 8.74 -10.40 2.46
N ASP A 32 9.10 -11.02 3.57
CA ASP A 32 8.75 -12.41 3.87
C ASP A 32 7.22 -12.59 3.99
N THR A 33 6.55 -11.67 4.69
CA THR A 33 5.09 -11.68 4.83
C THR A 33 4.40 -11.54 3.48
N LEU A 34 4.90 -10.66 2.61
CA LEU A 34 4.33 -10.46 1.27
C LEU A 34 4.52 -11.70 0.40
N LYS A 35 5.66 -12.36 0.49
CA LYS A 35 5.91 -13.62 -0.23
C LYS A 35 4.95 -14.71 0.22
N ASP A 36 4.72 -14.83 1.52
CA ASP A 36 3.77 -15.80 2.06
C ASP A 36 2.34 -15.50 1.60
N CYS A 37 1.92 -14.25 1.63
CA CYS A 37 0.59 -13.84 1.18
C CYS A 37 0.40 -14.16 -0.31
N LEU A 38 1.39 -13.84 -1.14
CA LEU A 38 1.32 -14.09 -2.58
C LEU A 38 1.25 -15.59 -2.89
N LYS A 39 2.04 -16.38 -2.17
CA LYS A 39 2.10 -17.84 -2.34
C LYS A 39 0.79 -18.53 -1.96
N ASN A 40 0.13 -18.06 -0.89
CA ASN A 40 -1.02 -18.73 -0.30
C ASN A 40 -2.37 -18.07 -0.62
N CYS A 41 -2.37 -16.94 -1.33
CA CYS A 41 -3.61 -16.24 -1.67
C CYS A 41 -4.42 -17.03 -2.71
N PRO A 42 -5.71 -17.27 -2.47
CA PRO A 42 -6.55 -17.93 -3.47
C PRO A 42 -6.71 -17.07 -4.72
N THR A 43 -6.67 -17.71 -5.88
CA THR A 43 -6.88 -17.04 -7.17
C THR A 43 -7.96 -17.77 -7.97
N PRO A 44 -8.73 -17.06 -8.83
CA PRO A 44 -9.72 -17.72 -9.69
C PRO A 44 -9.05 -18.80 -10.53
N PHE A 45 -9.62 -20.00 -10.51
CA PHE A 45 -9.10 -21.17 -11.25
C PHE A 45 -7.61 -21.47 -10.96
N ASN A 46 -7.12 -21.06 -9.80
CA ASN A 46 -5.71 -21.22 -9.42
C ASN A 46 -4.75 -20.62 -10.46
N ALA A 47 -5.12 -19.46 -11.00
CA ALA A 47 -4.35 -18.82 -12.06
C ALA A 47 -2.93 -18.42 -11.65
N GLN A 48 -2.71 -18.06 -10.39
CA GLN A 48 -1.39 -17.69 -9.83
C GLN A 48 -0.68 -16.59 -10.64
N SER A 49 -1.47 -15.69 -11.23
CA SER A 49 -0.96 -14.62 -12.11
C SER A 49 -0.62 -13.34 -11.38
N ALA A 50 -0.91 -13.24 -10.07
CA ALA A 50 -0.65 -12.03 -9.29
C ALA A 50 0.84 -11.75 -9.17
N ARG A 51 1.19 -10.47 -9.20
CA ARG A 51 2.54 -9.97 -8.97
C ARG A 51 2.49 -8.86 -7.93
N LEU A 52 3.53 -8.74 -7.14
CA LEU A 52 3.67 -7.69 -6.13
C LEU A 52 4.95 -6.92 -6.36
N VAL A 53 4.88 -5.60 -6.15
CA VAL A 53 6.07 -4.75 -6.11
C VAL A 53 6.06 -4.02 -4.78
N LEU A 54 7.12 -4.18 -4.00
CA LEU A 54 7.33 -3.47 -2.74
C LEU A 54 8.30 -2.32 -2.98
N LEU A 55 7.82 -1.10 -2.79
CA LEU A 55 8.60 0.12 -2.97
C LEU A 55 8.94 0.71 -1.61
N LEU A 56 10.23 0.84 -1.32
CA LEU A 56 10.74 1.39 -0.06
C LEU A 56 11.74 2.52 -0.36
N ASN A 57 11.94 3.40 0.63
CA ASN A 57 12.93 4.47 0.56
C ASN A 57 12.75 5.35 -0.68
N GLN A 58 13.79 5.51 -1.49
CA GLN A 58 13.76 6.38 -2.67
C GLN A 58 12.76 5.90 -3.72
N TYR A 59 12.58 4.60 -3.89
CA TYR A 59 11.63 4.06 -4.86
C TYR A 59 10.18 4.43 -4.51
N HIS A 60 9.85 4.40 -3.22
CA HIS A 60 8.55 4.87 -2.74
C HIS A 60 8.34 6.35 -3.04
N ALA A 61 9.34 7.18 -2.74
CA ALA A 61 9.28 8.62 -2.99
C ALA A 61 9.15 8.92 -4.49
N ASP A 62 9.95 8.26 -5.32
CA ASP A 62 9.94 8.45 -6.77
C ASP A 62 8.58 8.04 -7.38
N PHE A 63 8.01 6.95 -6.90
CA PHE A 63 6.69 6.49 -7.36
C PHE A 63 5.61 7.55 -7.09
N TRP A 64 5.55 8.08 -5.87
CA TRP A 64 4.51 9.06 -5.53
C TRP A 64 4.74 10.41 -6.21
N ASN A 65 5.99 10.79 -6.46
CA ASN A 65 6.28 11.97 -7.28
C ASN A 65 5.78 11.79 -8.71
N LEU A 66 5.99 10.63 -9.30
CA LEU A 66 5.49 10.32 -10.64
C LEU A 66 3.95 10.32 -10.68
N VAL A 67 3.31 9.73 -9.69
CA VAL A 67 1.84 9.71 -9.58
C VAL A 67 1.32 11.14 -9.48
N LEU A 68 1.93 11.98 -8.65
CA LEU A 68 1.52 13.36 -8.49
C LEU A 68 1.60 14.13 -9.81
N GLN A 69 2.70 13.99 -10.55
CA GLN A 69 2.87 14.64 -11.86
C GLN A 69 1.78 14.22 -12.84
N LYS A 70 1.49 12.91 -12.92
CA LYS A 70 0.49 12.38 -13.85
C LYS A 70 -0.93 12.79 -13.48
N VAL A 71 -1.25 12.77 -12.20
CA VAL A 71 -2.59 13.13 -11.72
C VAL A 71 -2.82 14.64 -11.87
N LEU A 72 -1.82 15.48 -11.58
CA LEU A 72 -1.95 16.92 -11.74
C LEU A 72 -2.13 17.32 -13.21
N ALA A 73 -1.49 16.60 -14.12
CA ALA A 73 -1.65 16.86 -15.56
C ALA A 73 -3.08 16.59 -16.04
N ALA A 74 -3.78 15.66 -15.40
CA ALA A 74 -5.15 15.25 -15.75
C ALA A 74 -6.24 15.93 -14.91
N ALA A 75 -5.88 16.50 -13.74
CA ALA A 75 -6.85 17.04 -12.80
C ALA A 75 -7.38 18.40 -13.24
N PRO A 76 -8.69 18.70 -12.98
CA PRO A 76 -9.21 20.06 -13.16
C PRO A 76 -8.48 21.05 -12.25
N PHE A 77 -8.36 22.30 -12.72
CA PHE A 77 -7.64 23.34 -11.99
C PHE A 77 -8.13 23.52 -10.54
N ASN A 78 -9.45 23.49 -10.33
CA ASN A 78 -10.05 23.69 -9.01
C ASN A 78 -9.82 22.52 -8.04
N LYS A 79 -9.34 21.38 -8.52
CA LYS A 79 -9.09 20.19 -7.69
C LYS A 79 -7.61 19.89 -7.49
N LYS A 80 -6.71 20.67 -8.08
CA LYS A 80 -5.26 20.39 -8.01
C LYS A 80 -4.72 20.42 -6.60
N GLU A 81 -5.14 21.38 -5.78
CA GLU A 81 -4.67 21.48 -4.41
C GLU A 81 -5.14 20.30 -3.56
N SER A 82 -6.41 19.94 -3.65
CA SER A 82 -6.99 18.80 -2.94
C SER A 82 -6.29 17.49 -3.31
N VAL A 83 -6.03 17.29 -4.60
CA VAL A 83 -5.32 16.12 -5.11
C VAL A 83 -3.88 16.09 -4.60
N THR A 84 -3.19 17.22 -4.61
CA THR A 84 -1.81 17.31 -4.12
C THR A 84 -1.72 16.93 -2.65
N GLN A 85 -2.62 17.43 -1.82
CA GLN A 85 -2.66 17.08 -0.40
C GLN A 85 -2.89 15.59 -0.19
N LYS A 86 -3.80 14.99 -0.94
CA LYS A 86 -4.10 13.57 -0.84
C LYS A 86 -2.91 12.71 -1.22
N ILE A 87 -2.26 13.01 -2.35
CA ILE A 87 -1.08 12.27 -2.81
C ILE A 87 0.08 12.42 -1.82
N ASN A 88 0.29 13.61 -1.28
CA ASN A 88 1.33 13.84 -0.28
C ASN A 88 1.07 13.06 1.01
N SER A 89 -0.19 12.88 1.40
CA SER A 89 -0.54 12.06 2.56
C SER A 89 -0.19 10.60 2.35
N PHE A 90 -0.32 10.08 1.15
CA PHE A 90 0.10 8.72 0.81
C PHE A 90 1.63 8.59 0.75
N ALA A 91 2.30 9.60 0.21
CA ALA A 91 3.76 9.63 0.15
C ALA A 91 4.42 9.70 1.54
N ALA A 92 3.69 10.11 2.56
CA ALA A 92 4.18 10.15 3.94
C ALA A 92 4.32 8.75 4.57
N ALA A 93 3.82 7.70 3.93
CA ALA A 93 3.93 6.34 4.43
C ALA A 93 5.36 5.80 4.34
N TYR A 94 5.63 4.72 5.05
CA TYR A 94 6.93 4.07 5.05
C TYR A 94 7.26 3.41 3.70
N GLY A 95 6.26 2.87 3.02
CA GLY A 95 6.44 2.20 1.75
C GLY A 95 5.13 2.02 1.01
N THR A 96 5.20 1.44 -0.18
CA THR A 96 4.04 1.18 -1.04
C THR A 96 4.10 -0.24 -1.57
N ILE A 97 2.94 -0.90 -1.59
CA ILE A 97 2.78 -2.22 -2.19
C ILE A 97 1.87 -2.07 -3.40
N LEU A 98 2.37 -2.47 -4.56
CA LEU A 98 1.60 -2.49 -5.81
C LEU A 98 1.24 -3.93 -6.16
N PHE A 99 0.00 -4.12 -6.55
CA PHE A 99 -0.52 -5.41 -7.01
C PHE A 99 -0.63 -5.45 -8.52
#